data_9fb5617b97b353eb40546b982a6b4a4b
#
_entry.id   9fb5617b97b353eb40546b982a6b4a4b
#
_cell.length_a   1.000
_cell.length_b   1.000
_cell.length_c   1.000
_cell.angle_alpha   90.00
_cell.angle_beta   90.00
_cell.angle_gamma   90.00
#
_symmetry.space_group_name_H-M   'P 1'
#
loop_
_entity.id
_entity.type
_entity.pdbx_description
1 polymer ?
#
loop_
_entity_poly.entity_id
_entity_poly.type
_entity_poly.pdbx_seq_one_letter_code
_entity_poly.pdbx_strand_id
1 'polypeptide(L)'
;MLQPPFQVLMTSTSYPKNAADWHGLFIKYLVEALAVHPQVNLSLWAPPGEVPSSVTYAGSIQELAWFNSLIEQGGIAHVLRHGGLSRLTKPSKLLFMLRKIYKHHQHVDLFHVNWLQNALPLLGIKKPLLVSVLGSDLGLLNLPCMTRALRQVFRQRQCILAPNANWMITELEQRFGNVASIVPIPFGIDVMWYQLERDWQTYLPKKWLVVSRLTHKKIGPLFEWGKQIFQKEHELHLFGPMQEQLNIPEWIHYHGTTYPQDLQENWFPQATGLITLSQHDEGRPQVMLEAMAAGLPILASQLPAHADFIIHQQTGWLADSKESFLTGIKWLVNVQNNELIATKARNWVEKEIGTWNDCAQRYINAYDSLIEK
;
A
#
# COMPACT_ATOMS: atom_id res chain seq x y z
N MET A 1 -24.59 4.07 28.06
CA MET A 1 -23.40 4.93 28.22
C MET A 1 -22.53 4.67 27.00
N LEU A 2 -22.05 5.71 26.34
CA LEU A 2 -21.07 5.54 25.24
C LEU A 2 -19.78 4.95 25.84
N GLN A 3 -19.22 3.89 25.24
CA GLN A 3 -17.95 3.37 25.68
C GLN A 3 -16.85 4.45 25.47
N PRO A 4 -15.87 4.57 26.38
CA PRO A 4 -14.78 5.50 26.20
C PRO A 4 -13.99 5.14 24.94
N PRO A 5 -13.40 6.12 24.24
CA PRO A 5 -12.64 5.86 23.03
C PRO A 5 -11.39 5.02 23.33
N PHE A 6 -11.05 4.11 22.41
CA PHE A 6 -9.82 3.33 22.44
C PHE A 6 -8.60 4.23 22.42
N GLN A 7 -7.71 4.07 23.40
CA GLN A 7 -6.41 4.73 23.40
C GLN A 7 -5.44 3.90 22.55
N VAL A 8 -5.13 4.34 21.35
CA VAL A 8 -4.33 3.58 20.38
C VAL A 8 -3.00 4.27 20.14
N LEU A 9 -1.88 3.54 20.30
CA LEU A 9 -0.60 3.98 19.75
C LEU A 9 -0.38 3.29 18.40
N MET A 10 -0.44 4.06 17.32
CA MET A 10 -0.03 3.60 16.00
C MET A 10 1.45 3.92 15.75
N THR A 11 2.20 2.94 15.24
CA THR A 11 3.60 3.13 14.85
C THR A 11 3.80 2.83 13.37
N SER A 12 4.54 3.71 12.69
CA SER A 12 4.90 3.57 11.29
C SER A 12 6.32 4.05 11.02
N THR A 13 7.01 3.41 10.10
CA THR A 13 8.32 3.84 9.61
C THR A 13 8.26 4.57 8.27
N SER A 14 7.05 4.82 7.78
CA SER A 14 6.78 5.60 6.58
C SER A 14 5.55 6.49 6.83
N TYR A 15 5.67 7.76 6.51
CA TYR A 15 4.60 8.76 6.59
C TYR A 15 4.97 9.92 5.66
N PRO A 16 4.05 10.52 4.91
CA PRO A 16 4.38 11.59 3.98
C PRO A 16 4.72 12.88 4.72
N LYS A 17 5.76 13.55 4.25
CA LYS A 17 6.20 14.84 4.80
C LYS A 17 5.22 15.97 4.49
N ASN A 18 4.65 15.95 3.29
CA ASN A 18 3.66 16.91 2.78
C ASN A 18 2.82 16.25 1.68
N ALA A 19 1.91 16.99 1.07
CA ALA A 19 1.00 16.50 0.03
C ALA A 19 1.72 15.99 -1.25
N ALA A 20 2.96 16.43 -1.50
CA ALA A 20 3.76 15.98 -2.64
C ALA A 20 4.50 14.67 -2.39
N ASP A 21 4.60 14.24 -1.13
CA ASP A 21 5.34 13.06 -0.74
C ASP A 21 4.45 11.82 -0.81
N TRP A 22 4.77 10.92 -1.71
CA TRP A 22 4.05 9.64 -1.89
C TRP A 22 4.42 8.58 -0.83
N HIS A 23 5.47 8.79 -0.02
CA HIS A 23 5.94 7.81 0.98
C HIS A 23 4.94 7.63 2.11
N GLY A 24 4.34 6.46 2.20
CA GLY A 24 3.40 6.15 3.27
C GLY A 24 2.07 6.91 3.20
N LEU A 25 1.67 7.38 2.03
CA LEU A 25 0.42 8.10 1.82
C LEU A 25 -0.79 7.30 2.31
N PHE A 26 -0.77 5.98 2.12
CA PHE A 26 -1.79 5.07 2.65
C PHE A 26 -1.86 5.05 4.20
N ILE A 27 -0.74 5.30 4.89
CA ILE A 27 -0.75 5.46 6.36
C ILE A 27 -1.42 6.78 6.74
N LYS A 28 -1.13 7.87 5.99
CA LYS A 28 -1.79 9.16 6.22
C LYS A 28 -3.30 9.03 6.08
N TYR A 29 -3.79 8.45 5.00
CA TYR A 29 -5.22 8.26 4.80
C TYR A 29 -5.88 7.39 5.88
N LEU A 30 -5.19 6.33 6.34
CA LEU A 30 -5.68 5.53 7.45
C LEU A 30 -5.73 6.34 8.76
N VAL A 31 -4.69 7.14 9.05
CA VAL A 31 -4.65 8.02 10.22
C VAL A 31 -5.78 9.04 10.17
N GLU A 32 -6.00 9.68 9.03
CA GLU A 32 -7.08 10.66 8.82
C GLU A 32 -8.46 10.02 9.03
N ALA A 33 -8.69 8.83 8.47
CA ALA A 33 -9.94 8.11 8.61
C ALA A 33 -10.21 7.64 10.06
N LEU A 34 -9.18 7.19 10.78
CA LEU A 34 -9.31 6.83 12.20
C LEU A 34 -9.50 8.06 13.09
N ALA A 35 -8.87 9.19 12.76
CA ALA A 35 -8.87 10.42 13.56
C ALA A 35 -10.24 11.11 13.63
N VAL A 36 -11.10 10.91 12.62
CA VAL A 36 -12.48 11.46 12.63
C VAL A 36 -13.47 10.55 13.36
N HIS A 37 -13.04 9.35 13.73
CA HIS A 37 -13.92 8.38 14.36
C HIS A 37 -13.99 8.57 15.89
N PRO A 38 -15.17 8.81 16.50
CA PRO A 38 -15.29 9.16 17.90
C PRO A 38 -14.87 8.04 18.88
N GLN A 39 -14.77 6.80 18.41
CA GLN A 39 -14.34 5.65 19.20
C GLN A 39 -12.81 5.50 19.30
N VAL A 40 -12.01 6.36 18.64
CA VAL A 40 -10.55 6.23 18.62
C VAL A 40 -9.88 7.52 19.08
N ASN A 41 -9.02 7.41 20.07
CA ASN A 41 -8.05 8.43 20.44
C ASN A 41 -6.66 7.96 19.99
N LEU A 42 -6.16 8.56 18.91
CA LEU A 42 -4.99 8.08 18.20
C LEU A 42 -3.73 8.87 18.58
N SER A 43 -2.72 8.14 19.04
CA SER A 43 -1.34 8.63 19.13
C SER A 43 -0.52 8.04 18.00
N LEU A 44 0.21 8.87 17.25
CA LEU A 44 1.00 8.44 16.09
C LEU A 44 2.50 8.63 16.37
N TRP A 45 3.28 7.56 16.23
CA TRP A 45 4.74 7.62 16.13
C TRP A 45 5.16 7.25 14.70
N ALA A 46 5.64 8.23 13.96
CA ALA A 46 5.98 8.08 12.54
C ALA A 46 7.06 9.11 12.14
N PRO A 47 7.60 9.04 10.92
CA PRO A 47 8.32 10.16 10.31
C PRO A 47 7.51 11.46 10.36
N PRO A 48 8.15 12.64 10.42
CA PRO A 48 7.46 13.92 10.51
C PRO A 48 6.63 14.20 9.26
N GLY A 49 5.41 14.70 9.48
CA GLY A 49 4.46 15.07 8.44
C GLY A 49 3.23 15.75 9.03
N GLU A 50 2.31 16.14 8.17
CA GLU A 50 1.04 16.74 8.57
C GLU A 50 0.10 15.69 9.15
N VAL A 51 -0.35 15.88 10.39
CA VAL A 51 -1.32 15.02 11.07
C VAL A 51 -2.58 15.81 11.42
N PRO A 52 -3.76 15.19 11.49
CA PRO A 52 -4.98 15.82 11.99
C PRO A 52 -4.80 16.38 13.40
N SER A 53 -5.44 17.49 13.73
CA SER A 53 -5.34 18.12 15.05
C SER A 53 -5.84 17.25 16.22
N SER A 54 -6.68 16.27 15.94
CA SER A 54 -7.15 15.26 16.91
C SER A 54 -6.14 14.14 17.18
N VAL A 55 -5.06 14.03 16.40
CA VAL A 55 -4.02 13.01 16.56
C VAL A 55 -2.87 13.55 17.40
N THR A 56 -2.51 12.84 18.46
CA THR A 56 -1.35 13.17 19.28
C THR A 56 -0.08 12.61 18.62
N TYR A 57 0.86 13.50 18.30
CA TYR A 57 2.16 13.05 17.79
C TYR A 57 3.06 12.55 18.93
N ALA A 58 3.43 11.27 18.90
CA ALA A 58 4.15 10.60 19.99
C ALA A 58 5.69 10.67 19.89
N GLY A 59 6.22 11.17 18.78
CA GLY A 59 7.67 11.27 18.56
C GLY A 59 8.31 12.47 19.25
N SER A 60 9.52 12.29 19.80
CA SER A 60 10.33 13.38 20.32
C SER A 60 11.01 14.18 19.19
N ILE A 61 11.42 15.43 19.45
CA ILE A 61 12.15 16.28 18.49
C ILE A 61 13.41 15.59 17.96
N GLN A 62 14.12 14.84 18.81
CA GLN A 62 15.34 14.11 18.42
C GLN A 62 15.03 12.93 17.49
N GLU A 63 13.90 12.25 17.69
CA GLU A 63 13.42 11.16 16.82
C GLU A 63 12.99 11.70 15.46
N LEU A 64 12.30 12.84 15.44
CA LEU A 64 11.93 13.55 14.21
C LEU A 64 13.15 13.94 13.36
N ALA A 65 14.18 14.53 14.00
CA ALA A 65 15.42 14.89 13.32
C ALA A 65 16.12 13.63 12.74
N TRP A 66 16.09 12.52 13.47
CA TRP A 66 16.65 11.27 12.98
C TRP A 66 15.88 10.69 11.80
N PHE A 67 14.55 10.73 11.84
CA PHE A 67 13.72 10.30 10.71
C PHE A 67 13.97 11.15 9.46
N ASN A 68 14.08 12.47 9.59
CA ASN A 68 14.43 13.34 8.47
C ASN A 68 15.75 12.91 7.82
N SER A 69 16.80 12.73 8.63
CA SER A 69 18.09 12.24 8.15
C SER A 69 18.01 10.85 7.47
N LEU A 70 17.12 9.98 7.94
CA LEU A 70 16.90 8.66 7.33
C LEU A 70 16.18 8.78 5.97
N ILE A 71 15.18 9.65 5.86
CA ILE A 71 14.44 9.91 4.62
C ILE A 71 15.35 10.51 3.55
N GLU A 72 16.18 11.49 3.91
CA GLU A 72 17.19 12.09 3.02
C GLU A 72 18.16 11.06 2.43
N GLN A 73 18.36 9.94 3.12
CA GLN A 73 19.18 8.81 2.68
C GLN A 73 18.38 7.72 1.94
N GLY A 74 17.15 8.01 1.51
CA GLY A 74 16.28 7.08 0.79
C GLY A 74 15.48 6.12 1.66
N GLY A 75 15.41 6.37 2.98
CA GLY A 75 14.65 5.57 3.94
C GLY A 75 15.33 4.26 4.35
N ILE A 76 14.70 3.54 5.31
CA ILE A 76 15.28 2.33 5.91
C ILE A 76 15.52 1.21 4.87
N ALA A 77 14.62 1.06 3.91
CA ALA A 77 14.74 0.03 2.88
C ALA A 77 15.93 0.26 1.94
N HIS A 78 16.22 1.52 1.60
CA HIS A 78 17.39 1.89 0.81
C HIS A 78 18.68 1.64 1.60
N VAL A 79 18.71 2.05 2.87
CA VAL A 79 19.87 1.82 3.76
C VAL A 79 20.17 0.33 3.93
N LEU A 80 19.15 -0.52 4.05
CA LEU A 80 19.33 -1.97 4.13
C LEU A 80 19.94 -2.57 2.85
N ARG A 81 19.65 -1.99 1.68
CA ARG A 81 20.19 -2.47 0.39
C ARG A 81 21.60 -1.94 0.08
N HIS A 82 21.87 -0.68 0.39
CA HIS A 82 23.06 0.03 -0.12
C HIS A 82 23.95 0.65 0.98
N GLY A 83 23.55 0.58 2.25
CA GLY A 83 24.09 1.40 3.35
C GLY A 83 25.43 0.98 3.98
N GLY A 84 26.17 -0.02 3.49
CA GLY A 84 27.43 -0.45 4.11
C GLY A 84 27.26 -0.76 5.63
N LEU A 85 28.07 -0.14 6.51
CA LEU A 85 27.96 -0.29 7.98
C LEU A 85 26.62 0.24 8.54
N SER A 86 25.97 1.18 7.86
CA SER A 86 24.66 1.71 8.24
C SER A 86 23.54 0.66 8.20
N ARG A 87 23.73 -0.46 7.49
CA ARG A 87 22.81 -1.60 7.45
C ARG A 87 22.57 -2.21 8.85
N LEU A 88 23.53 -2.14 9.74
CA LEU A 88 23.43 -2.71 11.08
C LEU A 88 23.02 -1.67 12.13
N THR A 89 23.60 -0.47 12.03
CA THR A 89 23.42 0.57 13.06
C THR A 89 22.04 1.23 13.00
N LYS A 90 21.51 1.51 11.81
CA LYS A 90 20.23 2.20 11.66
C LYS A 90 19.01 1.34 12.03
N PRO A 91 18.91 0.07 11.59
CA PRO A 91 17.84 -0.80 12.07
C PRO A 91 17.89 -1.02 13.58
N SER A 92 19.08 -1.20 14.15
CA SER A 92 19.22 -1.36 15.61
C SER A 92 18.77 -0.11 16.37
N LYS A 93 19.11 1.09 15.87
CA LYS A 93 18.62 2.36 16.42
C LYS A 93 17.10 2.49 16.30
N LEU A 94 16.53 2.12 15.16
CA LEU A 94 15.08 2.10 14.96
C LEU A 94 14.37 1.19 15.96
N LEU A 95 14.86 -0.05 16.12
CA LEU A 95 14.29 -0.99 17.08
C LEU A 95 14.41 -0.49 18.52
N PHE A 96 15.53 0.17 18.86
CA PHE A 96 15.71 0.80 20.17
C PHE A 96 14.69 1.95 20.40
N MET A 97 14.48 2.80 19.42
CA MET A 97 13.49 3.89 19.47
C MET A 97 12.07 3.33 19.62
N LEU A 98 11.70 2.32 18.83
CA LEU A 98 10.43 1.61 18.96
C LEU A 98 10.27 1.00 20.36
N ARG A 99 11.31 0.38 20.90
CA ARG A 99 11.28 -0.16 22.27
C ARG A 99 11.01 0.91 23.32
N LYS A 100 11.64 2.08 23.15
CA LYS A 100 11.47 3.23 24.07
C LYS A 100 10.02 3.73 24.01
N ILE A 101 9.47 3.94 22.81
CA ILE A 101 8.11 4.47 22.64
C ILE A 101 7.06 3.49 23.19
N TYR A 102 7.19 2.18 22.92
CA TYR A 102 6.28 1.17 23.46
C TYR A 102 6.32 1.11 24.99
N LYS A 103 7.51 1.25 25.61
CA LYS A 103 7.63 1.31 27.07
C LYS A 103 6.99 2.56 27.66
N HIS A 104 7.09 3.69 26.98
CA HIS A 104 6.54 4.96 27.46
C HIS A 104 4.99 4.97 27.37
N HIS A 105 4.42 4.32 26.35
CA HIS A 105 2.99 4.34 26.07
C HIS A 105 2.24 3.08 26.57
N GLN A 106 2.66 2.46 27.68
CA GLN A 106 1.95 1.30 28.24
C GLN A 106 0.55 1.64 28.80
N HIS A 107 0.21 2.90 28.92
CA HIS A 107 -1.12 3.37 29.33
C HIS A 107 -2.18 3.19 28.24
N VAL A 108 -1.80 3.05 26.96
CA VAL A 108 -2.76 2.83 25.87
C VAL A 108 -3.46 1.47 25.98
N ASP A 109 -4.61 1.32 25.35
CA ASP A 109 -5.37 0.07 25.37
C ASP A 109 -4.73 -0.97 24.44
N LEU A 110 -4.24 -0.54 23.27
CA LEU A 110 -3.58 -1.42 22.31
C LEU A 110 -2.49 -0.70 21.51
N PHE A 111 -1.61 -1.49 20.90
CA PHE A 111 -0.66 -1.06 19.91
C PHE A 111 -1.12 -1.44 18.50
N HIS A 112 -1.12 -0.48 17.58
CA HIS A 112 -1.29 -0.73 16.15
C HIS A 112 0.07 -0.53 15.45
N VAL A 113 0.65 -1.60 14.97
CA VAL A 113 2.00 -1.60 14.39
C VAL A 113 1.91 -1.85 12.90
N ASN A 114 2.49 -0.97 12.10
CA ASN A 114 2.64 -1.19 10.68
C ASN A 114 3.97 -1.91 10.39
N TRP A 115 3.90 -2.97 9.58
CA TRP A 115 4.95 -3.96 9.27
C TRP A 115 5.37 -4.88 10.43
N LEU A 116 5.47 -6.16 10.14
CA LEU A 116 5.76 -7.23 11.09
C LEU A 116 7.02 -7.00 11.95
N GLN A 117 8.12 -6.54 11.34
CA GLN A 117 9.40 -6.36 12.03
C GLN A 117 9.34 -5.28 13.12
N ASN A 118 8.46 -4.31 12.98
CA ASN A 118 8.30 -3.24 13.98
C ASN A 118 7.64 -3.73 15.28
N ALA A 119 7.06 -4.93 15.27
CA ALA A 119 6.53 -5.57 16.47
C ALA A 119 7.61 -6.25 17.35
N LEU A 120 8.80 -6.53 16.81
CA LEU A 120 9.88 -7.22 17.56
C LEU A 120 10.20 -6.55 18.92
N PRO A 121 10.28 -5.21 19.03
CA PRO A 121 10.58 -4.56 20.29
C PRO A 121 9.48 -4.66 21.36
N LEU A 122 8.32 -5.20 21.03
CA LEU A 122 7.24 -5.43 21.99
C LEU A 122 7.48 -6.64 22.91
N LEU A 123 8.54 -7.44 22.69
CA LEU A 123 8.85 -8.59 23.54
C LEU A 123 8.83 -8.19 25.04
N GLY A 124 8.02 -8.89 25.85
CA GLY A 124 7.85 -8.62 27.28
C GLY A 124 6.87 -7.47 27.63
N ILE A 125 6.23 -6.80 26.64
CA ILE A 125 5.14 -5.83 26.85
C ILE A 125 3.83 -6.51 26.48
N LYS A 126 2.94 -6.76 27.45
CA LYS A 126 1.77 -7.65 27.29
C LYS A 126 0.47 -6.94 26.84
N LYS A 127 0.56 -5.79 26.16
CA LYS A 127 -0.64 -5.08 25.65
C LYS A 127 -1.17 -5.74 24.38
N PRO A 128 -2.50 -5.69 24.12
CA PRO A 128 -3.09 -6.10 22.86
C PRO A 128 -2.38 -5.49 21.65
N LEU A 129 -2.31 -6.24 20.58
CA LEU A 129 -1.52 -5.88 19.40
C LEU A 129 -2.28 -6.14 18.10
N LEU A 130 -2.39 -5.13 17.26
CA LEU A 130 -2.74 -5.28 15.87
C LEU A 130 -1.50 -4.97 15.00
N VAL A 131 -1.21 -5.83 14.03
CA VAL A 131 -0.11 -5.61 13.09
C VAL A 131 -0.66 -5.56 11.66
N SER A 132 -0.56 -4.41 11.00
CA SER A 132 -0.83 -4.31 9.57
C SER A 132 0.31 -4.92 8.76
N VAL A 133 0.00 -5.96 7.99
CA VAL A 133 0.96 -6.68 7.13
C VAL A 133 0.80 -6.18 5.70
N LEU A 134 1.87 -5.65 5.11
CA LEU A 134 1.81 -4.82 3.91
C LEU A 134 2.49 -5.46 2.68
N GLY A 135 2.83 -6.74 2.76
CA GLY A 135 3.39 -7.55 1.68
C GLY A 135 4.93 -7.54 1.66
N SER A 136 5.56 -6.38 1.59
CA SER A 136 7.03 -6.28 1.55
C SER A 136 7.73 -6.84 2.81
N ASP A 137 7.03 -6.92 3.91
CA ASP A 137 7.50 -7.47 5.18
C ASP A 137 7.47 -9.00 5.24
N LEU A 138 6.70 -9.68 4.36
CA LEU A 138 6.75 -11.13 4.25
C LEU A 138 8.13 -11.65 3.85
N GLY A 139 8.83 -10.94 2.97
CA GLY A 139 10.19 -11.29 2.57
C GLY A 139 11.16 -11.40 3.74
N LEU A 140 10.94 -10.64 4.83
CA LEU A 140 11.74 -10.72 6.05
C LEU A 140 11.54 -12.00 6.86
N LEU A 141 10.41 -12.70 6.67
CA LEU A 141 10.13 -13.97 7.33
C LEU A 141 11.07 -15.11 6.88
N ASN A 142 11.75 -14.91 5.75
CA ASN A 142 12.78 -15.83 5.25
C ASN A 142 14.14 -15.63 5.94
N LEU A 143 14.29 -14.57 6.76
CA LEU A 143 15.50 -14.39 7.55
C LEU A 143 15.56 -15.40 8.70
N PRO A 144 16.76 -15.95 9.02
CA PRO A 144 16.92 -16.88 10.12
C PRO A 144 16.35 -16.32 11.44
N CYS A 145 15.61 -17.13 12.16
CA CYS A 145 15.01 -16.81 13.46
C CYS A 145 13.93 -15.72 13.47
N MET A 146 13.63 -15.03 12.36
CA MET A 146 12.64 -13.94 12.31
C MET A 146 11.26 -14.42 12.73
N THR A 147 10.75 -15.46 12.06
CA THR A 147 9.45 -16.08 12.40
C THR A 147 9.40 -16.52 13.86
N ARG A 148 10.48 -17.14 14.38
CA ARG A 148 10.55 -17.59 15.79
C ARG A 148 10.49 -16.41 16.76
N ALA A 149 11.20 -15.33 16.48
CA ALA A 149 11.21 -14.12 17.30
C ALA A 149 9.82 -13.45 17.34
N LEU A 150 9.17 -13.29 16.16
CA LEU A 150 7.81 -12.74 16.07
C LEU A 150 6.79 -13.64 16.80
N ARG A 151 6.88 -14.97 16.67
CA ARG A 151 6.01 -15.89 17.43
C ARG A 151 6.16 -15.69 18.94
N GLN A 152 7.38 -15.41 19.45
CA GLN A 152 7.58 -15.11 20.86
C GLN A 152 6.92 -13.79 21.27
N VAL A 153 6.86 -12.82 20.38
CA VAL A 153 6.15 -11.55 20.62
C VAL A 153 4.64 -11.80 20.66
N PHE A 154 4.08 -12.48 19.65
CA PHE A 154 2.63 -12.62 19.49
C PHE A 154 2.00 -13.50 20.59
N ARG A 155 2.65 -14.62 20.97
CA ARG A 155 2.11 -15.52 22.01
C ARG A 155 1.96 -14.89 23.40
N GLN A 156 2.54 -13.70 23.64
CA GLN A 156 2.50 -13.04 24.96
C GLN A 156 1.23 -12.19 25.17
N ARG A 157 0.39 -12.07 24.15
CA ARG A 157 -0.76 -11.15 24.15
C ARG A 157 -1.83 -11.58 23.17
N GLN A 158 -2.99 -10.97 23.25
CA GLN A 158 -3.96 -10.99 22.16
C GLN A 158 -3.34 -10.26 20.96
N CYS A 159 -3.33 -10.91 19.81
CA CYS A 159 -2.69 -10.40 18.61
C CYS A 159 -3.55 -10.67 17.38
N ILE A 160 -3.75 -9.63 16.58
CA ILE A 160 -4.31 -9.72 15.24
C ILE A 160 -3.23 -9.33 14.25
N LEU A 161 -3.01 -10.17 13.24
CA LEU A 161 -2.27 -9.82 12.04
C LEU A 161 -3.29 -9.46 10.95
N ALA A 162 -3.21 -8.22 10.47
CA ALA A 162 -4.14 -7.66 9.50
C ALA A 162 -3.44 -7.49 8.14
N PRO A 163 -3.39 -8.54 7.28
CA PRO A 163 -2.89 -8.40 5.92
C PRO A 163 -3.81 -7.49 5.10
N ASN A 164 -3.21 -6.61 4.31
CA ASN A 164 -3.98 -5.74 3.41
C ASN A 164 -4.43 -6.43 2.11
N ALA A 165 -4.11 -7.71 1.94
CA ALA A 165 -4.49 -8.54 0.79
C ALA A 165 -4.65 -10.01 1.17
N ASN A 166 -5.59 -10.72 0.51
CA ASN A 166 -5.94 -12.10 0.87
C ASN A 166 -4.85 -13.10 0.52
N TRP A 167 -4.05 -12.84 -0.51
CA TRP A 167 -2.98 -13.75 -0.94
C TRP A 167 -1.94 -14.03 0.18
N MET A 168 -1.84 -13.15 1.18
CA MET A 168 -0.94 -13.31 2.32
C MET A 168 -1.48 -14.23 3.42
N ILE A 169 -2.79 -14.49 3.46
CA ILE A 169 -3.46 -15.20 4.57
C ILE A 169 -2.84 -16.57 4.80
N THR A 170 -2.72 -17.39 3.77
CA THR A 170 -2.23 -18.77 3.89
C THR A 170 -0.83 -18.82 4.52
N GLU A 171 0.08 -17.97 4.09
CA GLU A 171 1.44 -17.91 4.66
C GLU A 171 1.42 -17.44 6.11
N LEU A 172 0.61 -16.44 6.45
CA LEU A 172 0.50 -15.94 7.81
C LEU A 172 -0.14 -16.97 8.75
N GLU A 173 -1.18 -17.67 8.32
CA GLU A 173 -1.79 -18.76 9.09
C GLU A 173 -0.82 -19.90 9.36
N GLN A 174 -0.09 -20.36 8.35
CA GLN A 174 0.94 -21.39 8.52
C GLN A 174 2.02 -20.99 9.52
N ARG A 175 2.44 -19.73 9.51
CA ARG A 175 3.52 -19.26 10.37
C ARG A 175 3.03 -18.81 11.76
N PHE A 176 1.84 -18.25 11.88
CA PHE A 176 1.39 -17.55 13.09
C PHE A 176 -0.01 -17.91 13.58
N GLY A 177 -0.82 -18.70 12.84
CA GLY A 177 -2.22 -18.95 13.16
C GLY A 177 -2.47 -19.57 14.55
N ASN A 178 -1.46 -20.19 15.17
CA ASN A 178 -1.56 -20.71 16.54
C ASN A 178 -1.14 -19.72 17.64
N VAL A 179 -0.75 -18.48 17.28
CA VAL A 179 -0.30 -17.43 18.22
C VAL A 179 -0.91 -16.06 17.93
N ALA A 180 -1.62 -15.90 16.82
CA ALA A 180 -2.30 -14.68 16.42
C ALA A 180 -3.52 -15.02 15.55
N SER A 181 -4.57 -14.19 15.60
CA SER A 181 -5.68 -14.26 14.65
C SER A 181 -5.29 -13.55 13.35
N ILE A 182 -5.64 -14.12 12.20
CA ILE A 182 -5.39 -13.51 10.90
C ILE A 182 -6.69 -12.92 10.38
N VAL A 183 -6.78 -11.60 10.29
CA VAL A 183 -7.98 -10.85 9.89
C VAL A 183 -7.60 -9.90 8.75
N PRO A 184 -7.93 -10.22 7.50
CA PRO A 184 -7.58 -9.34 6.38
C PRO A 184 -8.32 -8.01 6.46
N ILE A 185 -7.59 -6.91 6.36
CA ILE A 185 -8.14 -5.55 6.34
C ILE A 185 -7.55 -4.81 5.13
N PRO A 186 -8.27 -4.78 4.00
CA PRO A 186 -7.84 -4.03 2.84
C PRO A 186 -7.86 -2.53 3.13
N PHE A 187 -6.92 -1.80 2.56
CA PHE A 187 -6.93 -0.35 2.56
C PHE A 187 -8.09 0.18 1.75
N GLY A 188 -8.61 1.33 2.17
CA GLY A 188 -9.70 2.02 1.49
C GLY A 188 -9.25 2.81 0.26
N ILE A 189 -10.22 3.41 -0.40
CA ILE A 189 -10.03 4.26 -1.57
C ILE A 189 -10.67 5.62 -1.27
N ASP A 190 -10.04 6.69 -1.74
CA ASP A 190 -10.62 8.03 -1.64
C ASP A 190 -11.91 8.09 -2.47
N VAL A 191 -12.96 8.68 -1.88
CA VAL A 191 -14.28 8.82 -2.51
C VAL A 191 -14.22 9.53 -3.86
N MET A 192 -13.27 10.42 -4.07
CA MET A 192 -13.09 11.15 -5.32
C MET A 192 -12.82 10.23 -6.52
N TRP A 193 -12.19 9.08 -6.32
CA TRP A 193 -11.99 8.09 -7.37
C TRP A 193 -13.30 7.44 -7.83
N TYR A 194 -14.24 7.23 -6.92
CA TYR A 194 -15.58 6.72 -7.26
C TYR A 194 -16.46 7.76 -7.97
N GLN A 195 -16.19 9.05 -7.78
CA GLN A 195 -16.93 10.14 -8.42
C GLN A 195 -16.43 10.46 -9.82
N LEU A 196 -15.27 9.92 -10.21
CA LEU A 196 -14.68 10.19 -11.50
C LEU A 196 -15.56 9.63 -12.63
N GLU A 197 -15.87 10.50 -13.61
CA GLU A 197 -16.55 10.12 -14.85
C GLU A 197 -15.53 9.95 -15.96
N ARG A 198 -15.62 8.85 -16.69
CA ARG A 198 -14.74 8.58 -17.81
C ARG A 198 -15.36 9.07 -19.11
N ASP A 199 -14.51 9.65 -19.96
CA ASP A 199 -14.86 9.97 -21.33
C ASP A 199 -14.69 8.72 -22.22
N TRP A 200 -15.82 8.12 -22.62
CA TRP A 200 -15.86 6.93 -23.46
C TRP A 200 -15.62 7.23 -24.94
N GLN A 201 -15.31 8.48 -25.30
CA GLN A 201 -15.07 8.82 -26.70
C GLN A 201 -13.79 8.11 -27.21
N THR A 202 -13.88 7.69 -28.46
CA THR A 202 -12.78 6.94 -29.11
C THR A 202 -11.74 7.89 -29.66
N TYR A 203 -11.07 8.65 -28.79
CA TYR A 203 -9.95 9.49 -29.23
C TYR A 203 -8.77 8.65 -29.70
N LEU A 204 -8.08 9.12 -30.70
CA LEU A 204 -6.77 8.66 -31.11
C LEU A 204 -5.75 9.77 -30.82
N PRO A 205 -4.57 9.43 -30.36
CA PRO A 205 -4.11 8.09 -29.98
C PRO A 205 -4.73 7.58 -28.69
N LYS A 206 -4.82 6.25 -28.52
CA LYS A 206 -5.25 5.59 -27.30
C LYS A 206 -4.21 5.77 -26.21
N LYS A 207 -4.57 6.39 -25.08
CA LYS A 207 -3.65 6.68 -23.98
C LYS A 207 -3.66 5.56 -22.96
N TRP A 208 -2.49 5.01 -22.69
CA TRP A 208 -2.26 4.00 -21.66
C TRP A 208 -1.39 4.58 -20.56
N LEU A 209 -1.75 4.33 -19.31
CA LEU A 209 -1.06 4.89 -18.17
C LEU A 209 -0.28 3.82 -17.42
N VAL A 210 0.91 4.19 -16.95
CA VAL A 210 1.67 3.46 -15.94
C VAL A 210 1.97 4.42 -14.80
N VAL A 211 1.50 4.10 -13.61
CA VAL A 211 1.71 4.92 -12.42
C VAL A 211 2.42 4.07 -11.38
N SER A 212 3.72 4.29 -11.21
CA SER A 212 4.56 3.48 -10.32
C SER A 212 5.88 4.17 -10.00
N ARG A 213 6.51 3.77 -8.90
CA ARG A 213 7.94 4.03 -8.69
C ARG A 213 8.74 3.31 -9.77
N LEU A 214 9.68 4.00 -10.41
CA LEU A 214 10.44 3.43 -11.52
C LEU A 214 11.63 2.65 -11.00
N THR A 215 11.50 1.33 -11.01
CA THR A 215 12.55 0.35 -10.78
C THR A 215 12.45 -0.74 -11.84
N HIS A 216 13.55 -1.46 -12.10
CA HIS A 216 13.55 -2.58 -13.06
C HIS A 216 12.42 -3.59 -12.77
N LYS A 217 12.23 -3.95 -11.49
CA LYS A 217 11.17 -4.88 -11.08
C LYS A 217 9.75 -4.34 -11.29
N LYS A 218 9.54 -3.03 -11.09
CA LYS A 218 8.22 -2.41 -11.26
C LYS A 218 7.82 -2.25 -12.71
N ILE A 219 8.79 -1.94 -13.57
CA ILE A 219 8.58 -1.85 -15.01
C ILE A 219 8.43 -3.25 -15.62
N GLY A 220 9.18 -4.24 -15.08
CA GLY A 220 9.14 -5.60 -15.59
C GLY A 220 9.47 -5.64 -17.10
N PRO A 221 8.75 -6.45 -17.90
CA PRO A 221 8.98 -6.59 -19.32
C PRO A 221 8.32 -5.50 -20.20
N LEU A 222 7.74 -4.45 -19.61
CA LEU A 222 6.92 -3.46 -20.31
C LEU A 222 7.64 -2.83 -21.51
N PHE A 223 8.90 -2.44 -21.36
CA PHE A 223 9.65 -1.79 -22.43
C PHE A 223 9.95 -2.73 -23.61
N GLU A 224 10.14 -4.01 -23.33
CA GLU A 224 10.32 -5.03 -24.35
C GLU A 224 9.00 -5.37 -25.06
N TRP A 225 7.94 -5.64 -24.27
CA TRP A 225 6.65 -6.07 -24.81
C TRP A 225 5.91 -4.94 -25.53
N GLY A 226 6.05 -3.70 -25.05
CA GLY A 226 5.36 -2.52 -25.55
C GLY A 226 5.92 -1.94 -26.85
N LYS A 227 7.21 -2.21 -27.19
CA LYS A 227 7.93 -1.58 -28.30
C LYS A 227 7.20 -1.60 -29.64
N GLN A 228 6.43 -2.65 -29.93
CA GLN A 228 5.74 -2.82 -31.21
C GLN A 228 4.34 -2.21 -31.24
N ILE A 229 3.73 -1.95 -30.07
CA ILE A 229 2.32 -1.52 -29.98
C ILE A 229 2.20 -0.03 -29.66
N PHE A 230 3.07 0.52 -28.83
CA PHE A 230 3.03 1.93 -28.49
C PHE A 230 3.76 2.77 -29.55
N GLN A 231 2.96 3.16 -30.55
CA GLN A 231 3.35 3.97 -31.71
C GLN A 231 2.20 4.94 -32.02
N LYS A 232 1.99 5.26 -33.30
CA LYS A 232 1.05 6.29 -33.76
C LYS A 232 -0.38 6.22 -33.20
N GLU A 233 -0.92 5.01 -32.97
CA GLU A 233 -2.30 4.82 -32.51
C GLU A 233 -2.40 4.59 -30.99
N HIS A 234 -1.29 4.28 -30.34
CA HIS A 234 -1.21 4.03 -28.91
C HIS A 234 -0.07 4.80 -28.28
N GLU A 235 -0.35 5.56 -27.25
CA GLU A 235 0.63 6.27 -26.44
C GLU A 235 0.75 5.62 -25.06
N LEU A 236 1.97 5.53 -24.54
CA LEU A 236 2.24 5.11 -23.18
C LEU A 236 2.78 6.27 -22.36
N HIS A 237 2.00 6.64 -21.35
CA HIS A 237 2.31 7.71 -20.41
C HIS A 237 2.78 7.12 -19.09
N LEU A 238 4.01 7.44 -18.68
CA LEU A 238 4.69 6.88 -17.52
C LEU A 238 4.82 7.93 -16.43
N PHE A 239 4.28 7.65 -15.24
CA PHE A 239 4.28 8.52 -14.07
C PHE A 239 4.99 7.84 -12.90
N GLY A 240 5.74 8.61 -12.16
CA GLY A 240 6.34 8.23 -10.89
C GLY A 240 7.82 8.60 -10.76
N PRO A 241 8.38 8.53 -9.54
CA PRO A 241 9.76 8.90 -9.28
C PRO A 241 10.73 7.83 -9.81
N MET A 242 11.82 8.29 -10.41
CA MET A 242 12.94 7.45 -10.83
C MET A 242 13.73 6.99 -9.60
N GLN A 243 13.56 5.74 -9.17
CA GLN A 243 14.28 5.16 -8.03
C GLN A 243 15.51 4.34 -8.43
N GLU A 244 15.51 3.81 -9.63
CA GLU A 244 16.64 3.15 -10.26
C GLU A 244 16.86 3.80 -11.62
N GLN A 245 18.10 3.86 -12.07
CA GLN A 245 18.41 4.42 -13.38
C GLN A 245 17.87 3.49 -14.47
N LEU A 246 16.85 3.96 -15.19
CA LEU A 246 16.23 3.25 -16.30
C LEU A 246 16.42 4.05 -17.60
N ASN A 247 16.78 3.35 -18.67
CA ASN A 247 16.79 3.92 -20.00
C ASN A 247 15.36 3.88 -20.55
N ILE A 248 14.64 5.00 -20.41
CA ILE A 248 13.26 5.11 -20.92
C ILE A 248 13.31 5.25 -22.45
N PRO A 249 12.64 4.35 -23.19
CA PRO A 249 12.58 4.45 -24.66
C PRO A 249 11.89 5.74 -25.13
N GLU A 250 12.30 6.28 -26.27
CA GLU A 250 11.78 7.54 -26.87
C GLU A 250 10.27 7.49 -27.19
N TRP A 251 9.70 6.31 -27.37
CA TRP A 251 8.27 6.14 -27.63
C TRP A 251 7.40 6.21 -26.34
N ILE A 252 8.00 6.42 -25.17
CA ILE A 252 7.30 6.57 -23.89
C ILE A 252 7.30 8.03 -23.48
N HIS A 253 6.11 8.55 -23.13
CA HIS A 253 5.97 9.88 -22.55
C HIS A 253 6.19 9.81 -21.04
N TYR A 254 7.39 10.13 -20.56
CA TYR A 254 7.69 10.17 -19.14
C TYR A 254 7.40 11.55 -18.53
N HIS A 255 6.54 11.58 -17.51
CA HIS A 255 6.06 12.80 -16.85
C HIS A 255 6.69 13.07 -15.48
N GLY A 256 7.49 12.14 -14.95
CA GLY A 256 7.99 12.26 -13.57
C GLY A 256 6.91 11.98 -12.53
N THR A 257 7.08 12.54 -11.34
CA THR A 257 6.08 12.45 -10.26
C THR A 257 4.88 13.33 -10.55
N THR A 258 3.70 12.81 -10.24
CA THR A 258 2.43 13.54 -10.36
C THR A 258 1.61 13.39 -9.08
N TYR A 259 0.64 14.27 -8.89
CA TYR A 259 -0.29 14.21 -7.76
C TYR A 259 -1.52 13.36 -8.11
N PRO A 260 -2.16 12.71 -7.12
CA PRO A 260 -3.41 11.99 -7.34
C PRO A 260 -4.48 12.86 -8.03
N GLN A 261 -4.59 14.14 -7.64
CA GLN A 261 -5.54 15.07 -8.24
C GLN A 261 -5.32 15.28 -9.75
N ASP A 262 -4.05 15.40 -10.20
CA ASP A 262 -3.75 15.53 -11.62
C ASP A 262 -4.12 14.27 -12.41
N LEU A 263 -3.89 13.09 -11.81
CA LEU A 263 -4.35 11.83 -12.39
C LEU A 263 -5.87 11.76 -12.49
N GLN A 264 -6.61 12.24 -11.49
CA GLN A 264 -8.07 12.26 -11.45
C GLN A 264 -8.66 13.24 -12.47
N GLU A 265 -8.12 14.45 -12.57
CA GLU A 265 -8.68 15.52 -13.39
C GLU A 265 -8.26 15.42 -14.86
N ASN A 266 -6.99 15.07 -15.13
CA ASN A 266 -6.40 15.22 -16.45
C ASN A 266 -6.10 13.90 -17.17
N TRP A 267 -5.88 12.80 -16.46
CA TRP A 267 -5.37 11.58 -17.08
C TRP A 267 -6.35 10.42 -17.09
N PHE A 268 -6.90 10.03 -15.96
CA PHE A 268 -7.79 8.88 -15.86
C PHE A 268 -9.08 9.03 -16.70
N PRO A 269 -9.72 10.23 -16.79
CA PRO A 269 -10.95 10.40 -17.58
C PRO A 269 -10.78 10.01 -19.04
N GLN A 270 -9.65 10.33 -19.65
CA GLN A 270 -9.37 10.13 -21.07
C GLN A 270 -8.49 8.91 -21.38
N ALA A 271 -8.04 8.17 -20.36
CA ALA A 271 -7.17 7.01 -20.56
C ALA A 271 -7.95 5.77 -21.04
N THR A 272 -7.33 4.96 -21.88
CA THR A 272 -7.86 3.67 -22.30
C THR A 272 -7.72 2.61 -21.22
N GLY A 273 -6.62 2.62 -20.46
CA GLY A 273 -6.38 1.69 -19.38
C GLY A 273 -5.09 1.97 -18.61
N LEU A 274 -4.98 1.34 -17.44
CA LEU A 274 -3.78 1.30 -16.61
C LEU A 274 -3.00 0.01 -16.90
N ILE A 275 -1.68 0.12 -17.09
CA ILE A 275 -0.81 -1.03 -17.27
C ILE A 275 0.12 -1.16 -16.06
N THR A 276 0.27 -2.38 -15.54
CA THR A 276 1.25 -2.72 -14.52
C THR A 276 1.82 -4.11 -14.77
N LEU A 277 3.01 -4.19 -15.35
CA LEU A 277 3.72 -5.45 -15.58
C LEU A 277 4.79 -5.69 -14.49
N SER A 278 4.49 -5.25 -13.27
CA SER A 278 5.37 -5.40 -12.11
C SER A 278 5.75 -6.87 -11.87
N GLN A 279 7.02 -7.06 -11.47
CA GLN A 279 7.57 -8.32 -10.96
C GLN A 279 8.01 -8.15 -9.49
N HIS A 280 7.55 -7.08 -8.84
CA HIS A 280 7.88 -6.75 -7.46
C HIS A 280 6.84 -7.34 -6.51
N ASP A 281 7.30 -7.98 -5.43
CA ASP A 281 6.43 -8.46 -4.36
C ASP A 281 5.75 -7.27 -3.67
N GLU A 282 4.43 -7.23 -3.72
CA GLU A 282 3.59 -6.17 -3.18
C GLU A 282 2.51 -6.75 -2.27
N GLY A 283 1.97 -5.92 -1.39
CA GLY A 283 0.73 -6.26 -0.69
C GLY A 283 -0.45 -6.15 -1.66
N ARG A 284 -1.04 -4.96 -1.74
CA ARG A 284 -2.06 -4.62 -2.72
C ARG A 284 -1.75 -3.24 -3.30
N PRO A 285 -1.45 -3.11 -4.60
CA PRO A 285 -1.09 -1.83 -5.20
C PRO A 285 -2.27 -0.85 -5.18
N GLN A 286 -2.13 0.26 -4.45
CA GLN A 286 -3.21 1.24 -4.24
C GLN A 286 -3.70 1.84 -5.56
N VAL A 287 -2.79 2.21 -6.47
CA VAL A 287 -3.15 2.79 -7.77
C VAL A 287 -4.03 1.88 -8.63
N MET A 288 -3.93 0.56 -8.47
CA MET A 288 -4.80 -0.36 -9.19
C MET A 288 -6.23 -0.33 -8.62
N LEU A 289 -6.38 -0.22 -7.30
CA LEU A 289 -7.70 -0.05 -6.67
C LEU A 289 -8.32 1.29 -7.06
N GLU A 290 -7.51 2.34 -7.09
CA GLU A 290 -7.91 3.68 -7.56
C GLU A 290 -8.37 3.64 -9.03
N ALA A 291 -7.65 2.93 -9.90
CA ALA A 291 -8.05 2.73 -11.29
C ALA A 291 -9.38 1.98 -11.40
N MET A 292 -9.58 0.92 -10.62
CA MET A 292 -10.86 0.20 -10.61
C MET A 292 -12.01 1.10 -10.12
N ALA A 293 -11.81 1.87 -9.06
CA ALA A 293 -12.79 2.82 -8.53
C ALA A 293 -13.13 3.92 -9.55
N ALA A 294 -12.14 4.41 -10.29
CA ALA A 294 -12.32 5.35 -11.39
C ALA A 294 -12.95 4.73 -12.64
N GLY A 295 -13.20 3.41 -12.67
CA GLY A 295 -13.68 2.71 -13.84
C GLY A 295 -12.65 2.64 -14.97
N LEU A 296 -11.35 2.68 -14.66
CA LEU A 296 -10.26 2.55 -15.62
C LEU A 296 -9.80 1.09 -15.68
N PRO A 297 -9.96 0.39 -16.82
CA PRO A 297 -9.54 -1.00 -16.96
C PRO A 297 -8.06 -1.21 -16.72
N ILE A 298 -7.71 -2.34 -16.12
CA ILE A 298 -6.34 -2.69 -15.77
C ILE A 298 -5.86 -3.85 -16.62
N LEU A 299 -4.65 -3.72 -17.17
CA LEU A 299 -3.85 -4.80 -17.71
C LEU A 299 -2.64 -5.02 -16.80
N ALA A 300 -2.56 -6.15 -16.13
CA ALA A 300 -1.56 -6.43 -15.11
C ALA A 300 -0.81 -7.74 -15.37
N SER A 301 0.41 -7.85 -14.84
CA SER A 301 1.10 -9.15 -14.74
C SER A 301 0.39 -10.10 -13.79
N GLN A 302 0.57 -11.41 -14.02
CA GLN A 302 -0.05 -12.45 -13.19
C GLN A 302 0.75 -12.69 -11.90
N LEU A 303 0.84 -11.65 -11.05
CA LEU A 303 1.36 -11.77 -9.68
C LEU A 303 0.26 -12.15 -8.70
N PRO A 304 0.58 -12.85 -7.58
CA PRO A 304 -0.39 -13.12 -6.51
C PRO A 304 -1.10 -11.85 -6.04
N ALA A 305 -0.36 -10.75 -5.86
CA ALA A 305 -0.90 -9.45 -5.46
C ALA A 305 -1.91 -8.85 -6.46
N HIS A 306 -1.77 -9.13 -7.75
CA HIS A 306 -2.68 -8.67 -8.79
C HIS A 306 -3.86 -9.62 -8.95
N ALA A 307 -3.60 -10.93 -8.95
CA ALA A 307 -4.64 -11.96 -9.04
C ALA A 307 -5.55 -12.03 -7.79
N ASP A 308 -5.17 -11.37 -6.69
CA ASP A 308 -5.97 -11.26 -5.48
C ASP A 308 -7.29 -10.49 -5.69
N PHE A 309 -7.35 -9.61 -6.68
CA PHE A 309 -8.52 -8.76 -6.95
C PHE A 309 -8.82 -8.57 -8.44
N ILE A 310 -7.92 -8.95 -9.34
CA ILE A 310 -8.21 -8.99 -10.77
C ILE A 310 -8.69 -10.38 -11.16
N ILE A 311 -9.95 -10.47 -11.56
CA ILE A 311 -10.52 -11.65 -12.19
C ILE A 311 -10.38 -11.46 -13.70
N HIS A 312 -9.55 -12.30 -14.34
CA HIS A 312 -9.21 -12.18 -15.76
C HIS A 312 -10.46 -12.08 -16.64
N GLN A 313 -10.49 -11.08 -17.54
CA GLN A 313 -11.61 -10.74 -18.43
C GLN A 313 -12.93 -10.33 -17.73
N GLN A 314 -12.93 -10.18 -16.42
CA GLN A 314 -14.10 -9.72 -15.65
C GLN A 314 -13.86 -8.37 -15.00
N THR A 315 -12.77 -8.23 -14.20
CA THR A 315 -12.43 -6.97 -13.52
C THR A 315 -11.11 -6.37 -14.02
N GLY A 316 -10.46 -7.02 -14.97
CA GLY A 316 -9.22 -6.61 -15.61
C GLY A 316 -8.65 -7.71 -16.51
N TRP A 317 -7.46 -7.48 -17.01
CA TRP A 317 -6.72 -8.45 -17.82
C TRP A 317 -5.42 -8.83 -17.11
N LEU A 318 -5.21 -10.14 -16.88
CA LEU A 318 -3.94 -10.68 -16.38
C LEU A 318 -3.12 -11.22 -17.56
N ALA A 319 -1.89 -10.74 -17.70
CA ALA A 319 -0.95 -11.15 -18.73
C ALA A 319 0.23 -11.92 -18.09
N ASP A 320 0.46 -13.13 -18.57
CA ASP A 320 1.56 -14.02 -18.18
C ASP A 320 2.67 -14.09 -19.24
N SER A 321 2.37 -13.60 -20.45
CA SER A 321 3.26 -13.63 -21.61
C SER A 321 3.09 -12.38 -22.47
N LYS A 322 4.02 -12.17 -23.41
CA LYS A 322 3.96 -11.07 -24.39
C LYS A 322 2.71 -11.21 -25.28
N GLU A 323 2.38 -12.42 -25.68
CA GLU A 323 1.22 -12.72 -26.52
C GLU A 323 -0.09 -12.36 -25.77
N SER A 324 -0.17 -12.74 -24.49
CA SER A 324 -1.31 -12.40 -23.63
C SER A 324 -1.40 -10.88 -23.41
N PHE A 325 -0.28 -10.18 -23.22
CA PHE A 325 -0.24 -8.73 -23.12
C PHE A 325 -0.77 -8.05 -24.39
N LEU A 326 -0.28 -8.44 -25.56
CA LEU A 326 -0.72 -7.87 -26.85
C LEU A 326 -2.21 -8.17 -27.13
N THR A 327 -2.69 -9.35 -26.75
CA THR A 327 -4.10 -9.72 -26.85
C THR A 327 -4.94 -8.85 -25.93
N GLY A 328 -4.47 -8.63 -24.68
CA GLY A 328 -5.16 -7.77 -23.71
C GLY A 328 -5.29 -6.31 -24.18
N ILE A 329 -4.23 -5.75 -24.76
CA ILE A 329 -4.28 -4.39 -25.37
C ILE A 329 -5.36 -4.34 -26.45
N LYS A 330 -5.35 -5.26 -27.41
CA LYS A 330 -6.34 -5.32 -28.50
C LYS A 330 -7.77 -5.49 -27.98
N TRP A 331 -7.93 -6.32 -26.96
CA TRP A 331 -9.24 -6.61 -26.38
C TRP A 331 -9.81 -5.39 -25.62
N LEU A 332 -8.95 -4.69 -24.86
CA LEU A 332 -9.35 -3.52 -24.06
C LEU A 332 -9.53 -2.23 -24.89
N VAL A 333 -9.00 -2.17 -26.11
CA VAL A 333 -9.28 -1.06 -27.05
C VAL A 333 -10.73 -1.06 -27.55
N ASN A 334 -11.35 -2.22 -27.59
CA ASN A 334 -12.77 -2.31 -27.92
C ASN A 334 -13.59 -1.63 -26.81
N VAL A 335 -14.39 -0.62 -27.17
CA VAL A 335 -15.14 0.23 -26.22
C VAL A 335 -16.09 -0.60 -25.36
N GLN A 336 -16.80 -1.55 -25.95
CA GLN A 336 -17.77 -2.39 -25.24
C GLN A 336 -17.09 -3.26 -24.18
N ASN A 337 -15.94 -3.87 -24.50
CA ASN A 337 -15.17 -4.66 -23.56
C ASN A 337 -14.59 -3.79 -22.46
N ASN A 338 -14.09 -2.59 -22.80
CA ASN A 338 -13.53 -1.62 -21.88
C ASN A 338 -14.57 -1.17 -20.86
N GLU A 339 -15.76 -0.78 -21.32
CA GLU A 339 -16.86 -0.36 -20.47
C GLU A 339 -17.38 -1.50 -19.57
N LEU A 340 -17.49 -2.71 -20.11
CA LEU A 340 -17.92 -3.88 -19.36
C LEU A 340 -16.97 -4.20 -18.20
N ILE A 341 -15.65 -4.21 -18.46
CA ILE A 341 -14.64 -4.43 -17.42
C ILE A 341 -14.64 -3.29 -16.41
N ALA A 342 -14.67 -2.04 -16.88
CA ALA A 342 -14.68 -0.87 -16.02
C ALA A 342 -15.83 -0.91 -15.01
N THR A 343 -17.04 -1.21 -15.48
CA THR A 343 -18.22 -1.32 -14.64
C THR A 343 -18.12 -2.45 -13.63
N LYS A 344 -17.68 -3.64 -14.07
CA LYS A 344 -17.52 -4.78 -13.17
C LYS A 344 -16.40 -4.54 -12.11
N ALA A 345 -15.31 -3.93 -12.53
CA ALA A 345 -14.19 -3.61 -11.63
C ALA A 345 -14.60 -2.59 -10.56
N ARG A 346 -15.31 -1.52 -10.97
CA ARG A 346 -15.83 -0.51 -10.05
C ARG A 346 -16.81 -1.12 -9.03
N ASN A 347 -17.77 -1.91 -9.48
CA ASN A 347 -18.74 -2.57 -8.61
C ASN A 347 -18.05 -3.53 -7.63
N TRP A 348 -17.04 -4.26 -8.09
CA TRP A 348 -16.28 -5.16 -7.23
C TRP A 348 -15.52 -4.39 -6.14
N VAL A 349 -14.78 -3.35 -6.51
CA VAL A 349 -13.96 -2.61 -5.55
C VAL A 349 -14.81 -1.80 -4.57
N GLU A 350 -15.96 -1.29 -5.00
CA GLU A 350 -16.92 -0.61 -4.13
C GLU A 350 -17.47 -1.56 -3.06
N LYS A 351 -17.81 -2.78 -3.43
CA LYS A 351 -18.35 -3.79 -2.53
C LYS A 351 -17.29 -4.39 -1.60
N GLU A 352 -16.14 -4.79 -2.12
CA GLU A 352 -15.14 -5.58 -1.40
C GLU A 352 -14.10 -4.73 -0.66
N ILE A 353 -13.85 -3.52 -1.14
CA ILE A 353 -12.84 -2.60 -0.61
C ILE A 353 -13.49 -1.39 0.08
N GLY A 354 -14.30 -0.62 -0.65
CA GLY A 354 -14.95 0.59 -0.16
C GLY A 354 -13.98 1.75 0.06
N THR A 355 -14.39 2.68 0.90
CA THR A 355 -13.68 3.92 1.20
C THR A 355 -12.69 3.76 2.37
N TRP A 356 -11.91 4.82 2.65
CA TRP A 356 -11.07 4.89 3.85
C TRP A 356 -11.89 4.83 5.15
N ASN A 357 -13.13 5.33 5.14
CA ASN A 357 -14.03 5.19 6.30
C ASN A 357 -14.43 3.73 6.54
N ASP A 358 -14.68 2.96 5.48
CA ASP A 358 -14.94 1.52 5.59
C ASP A 358 -13.71 0.76 6.11
N CYS A 359 -12.53 1.16 5.67
CA CYS A 359 -11.25 0.63 6.18
C CYS A 359 -11.09 0.95 7.67
N ALA A 360 -11.30 2.19 8.10
CA ALA A 360 -11.23 2.60 9.50
C ALA A 360 -12.22 1.79 10.37
N GLN A 361 -13.45 1.59 9.90
CA GLN A 361 -14.45 0.78 10.62
C GLN A 361 -14.00 -0.68 10.80
N ARG A 362 -13.35 -1.28 9.78
CA ARG A 362 -12.78 -2.64 9.91
C ARG A 362 -11.67 -2.70 10.97
N TYR A 363 -10.80 -1.68 11.03
CA TYR A 363 -9.79 -1.58 12.09
C TYR A 363 -10.41 -1.41 13.48
N ILE A 364 -11.45 -0.57 13.62
CA ILE A 364 -12.17 -0.37 14.89
C ILE A 364 -12.79 -1.67 15.37
N ASN A 365 -13.45 -2.42 14.48
CA ASN A 365 -13.99 -3.73 14.81
C ASN A 365 -12.90 -4.72 15.27
N ALA A 366 -11.71 -4.64 14.66
CA ALA A 366 -10.57 -5.45 15.08
C ALA A 366 -10.00 -5.01 16.43
N TYR A 367 -9.99 -3.70 16.75
CA TYR A 367 -9.60 -3.19 18.08
C TYR A 367 -10.56 -3.67 19.15
N ASP A 368 -11.87 -3.58 18.90
CA ASP A 368 -12.92 -4.07 19.79
C ASP A 368 -12.70 -5.54 20.14
N SER A 369 -12.52 -6.38 19.13
CA SER A 369 -12.26 -7.81 19.31
C SER A 369 -10.97 -8.15 20.07
N LEU A 370 -10.01 -7.22 20.15
CA LEU A 370 -8.77 -7.37 20.92
C LEU A 370 -8.91 -6.99 22.38
N ILE A 371 -9.89 -6.15 22.73
CA ILE A 371 -10.07 -5.59 24.08
C ILE A 371 -11.17 -6.31 24.85
N GLU A 372 -12.23 -6.77 24.18
CA GLU A 372 -13.36 -7.47 24.82
C GLU A 372 -13.06 -8.89 25.30
N LYS A 373 -11.91 -9.47 24.98
CA LYS A 373 -11.48 -10.82 25.39
C LYS A 373 -10.44 -10.75 26.50
#